data_e75cf55fe5d7f96106359d9ad57d258a
#
_entry.id   e75cf55fe5d7f96106359d9ad57d258a
#
_cell.length_a   1.000
_cell.length_b   1.000
_cell.length_c   1.000
_cell.angle_alpha   90.00
_cell.angle_beta   90.00
_cell.angle_gamma   90.00
#
_symmetry.space_group_name_H-M   'P 1'
#
loop_
_entity.id
_entity.type
_entity.pdbx_description
1 polymer ?
#
loop_
_entity_poly.entity_id
_entity_poly.type
_entity_poly.pdbx_seq_one_letter_code
_entity_poly.pdbx_strand_id
1 'polypeptide(L)'
;MEGKHLPKHVIEEFEAFLRCGVLAYGFVRLRCEKCHHERIAALSCKKRGICSSCGGRRMAETAAHLVDHVFPRVGVRQWVISFPFQIRYLLARNPKIQSRCLEIVLRAISALIKKKLRKQGATGQLQTGAVTIIQRAGGSINLNPHLHMLVLDGAYSHGEEGNPPRFHWLQSLTDDDVKALIKTIALRVVRHLKRHGHFRDDTQYVADEDTPSGDVMAELQAASVQSKIALGKKKGQKVKRLGSLGKIIDINPETKAPLCAAIEGFSLHAGVYCSPSERKKLEKVARYIARPAVAEDRLRFDSRGDIMYKLKHPYTDGTSILMFSPLEFLEKIAALIP
;
A
#
# COMPACT_ATOMS: atom_id res chain seq x y z
N MET A 1 23.21 -20.41 -13.71
CA MET A 1 22.75 -19.01 -13.43
C MET A 1 23.92 -18.17 -12.95
N GLU A 2 25.02 -18.25 -13.65
CA GLU A 2 26.22 -17.47 -13.34
C GLU A 2 25.98 -15.99 -13.70
N GLY A 3 26.27 -15.08 -12.79
CA GLY A 3 26.24 -13.63 -13.00
C GLY A 3 24.97 -12.85 -12.64
N LYS A 4 23.87 -13.51 -12.21
CA LYS A 4 22.64 -12.79 -11.83
C LYS A 4 22.50 -12.72 -10.31
N HIS A 5 22.73 -11.55 -9.73
CA HIS A 5 22.63 -11.33 -8.29
C HIS A 5 21.46 -10.43 -7.93
N LEU A 6 20.81 -10.71 -6.80
CA LEU A 6 19.87 -9.76 -6.20
C LEU A 6 20.61 -8.50 -5.77
N PRO A 7 19.97 -7.32 -5.83
CA PRO A 7 20.52 -6.10 -5.28
C PRO A 7 20.92 -6.25 -3.81
N LYS A 8 22.01 -5.61 -3.41
CA LYS A 8 22.56 -5.70 -2.05
C LYS A 8 21.54 -5.41 -0.96
N HIS A 9 20.70 -4.39 -1.14
CA HIS A 9 19.67 -4.03 -0.16
C HIS A 9 18.61 -5.14 0.04
N VAL A 10 18.31 -5.92 -1.00
CA VAL A 10 17.39 -7.06 -0.92
C VAL A 10 18.02 -8.22 -0.14
N ILE A 11 19.30 -8.52 -0.43
CA ILE A 11 20.07 -9.54 0.30
C ILE A 11 20.13 -9.17 1.80
N GLU A 12 20.49 -7.91 2.10
CA GLU A 12 20.55 -7.41 3.48
C GLU A 12 19.21 -7.48 4.22
N GLU A 13 18.08 -7.31 3.55
CA GLU A 13 16.74 -7.49 4.17
C GLU A 13 16.54 -8.95 4.62
N PHE A 14 16.88 -9.93 3.77
CA PHE A 14 16.77 -11.34 4.12
C PHE A 14 17.74 -11.75 5.22
N GLU A 15 19.01 -11.36 5.13
CA GLU A 15 20.02 -11.65 6.15
C GLU A 15 19.67 -11.04 7.51
N ALA A 16 19.18 -9.80 7.52
CA ALA A 16 18.74 -9.15 8.74
C ALA A 16 17.51 -9.84 9.35
N PHE A 17 16.59 -10.33 8.51
CA PHE A 17 15.44 -11.12 8.96
C PHE A 17 15.88 -12.41 9.66
N LEU A 18 16.83 -13.15 9.08
CA LEU A 18 17.34 -14.42 9.65
C LEU A 18 18.02 -14.24 11.01
N ARG A 19 18.55 -13.05 11.30
CA ARG A 19 19.19 -12.72 12.59
C ARG A 19 18.22 -12.09 13.60
N CYS A 20 17.02 -11.71 13.16
CA CYS A 20 16.07 -10.93 13.96
C CYS A 20 15.50 -11.74 15.13
N GLY A 21 15.72 -11.26 16.36
CA GLY A 21 15.18 -11.89 17.55
C GLY A 21 15.96 -13.13 18.02
N VAL A 22 17.12 -13.40 17.43
CA VAL A 22 17.99 -14.54 17.79
C VAL A 22 19.06 -14.04 18.75
N LEU A 23 19.08 -14.57 19.99
CA LEU A 23 20.00 -14.13 21.07
C LEU A 23 21.47 -14.23 20.68
N ALA A 24 21.86 -15.23 19.89
CA ALA A 24 23.22 -15.43 19.41
C ALA A 24 23.77 -14.25 18.60
N TYR A 25 22.88 -13.44 17.99
CA TYR A 25 23.26 -12.24 17.22
C TYR A 25 23.22 -10.95 18.04
N GLY A 26 23.02 -11.08 19.35
CA GLY A 26 23.08 -9.96 20.28
C GLY A 26 21.75 -9.75 21.05
N PHE A 27 21.91 -9.22 22.24
CA PHE A 27 20.80 -8.93 23.12
C PHE A 27 21.12 -7.75 24.04
N VAL A 28 20.07 -7.19 24.64
CA VAL A 28 20.16 -6.19 25.70
C VAL A 28 19.71 -6.86 26.99
N ARG A 29 20.51 -6.71 28.06
CA ARG A 29 20.14 -7.11 29.41
C ARG A 29 19.59 -5.90 30.15
N LEU A 30 18.34 -5.97 30.55
CA LEU A 30 17.66 -4.94 31.33
C LEU A 30 17.57 -5.39 32.78
N ARG A 31 17.97 -4.54 33.69
CA ARG A 31 17.88 -4.79 35.17
C ARG A 31 17.06 -3.69 35.83
N CYS A 32 16.09 -4.08 36.62
CA CYS A 32 15.31 -3.12 37.42
C CYS A 32 16.17 -2.61 38.58
N GLU A 33 16.31 -1.30 38.74
CA GLU A 33 17.09 -0.70 39.81
C GLU A 33 16.50 -0.97 41.21
N LYS A 34 15.17 -1.13 41.31
CA LYS A 34 14.48 -1.34 42.59
C LYS A 34 14.47 -2.80 43.06
N CYS A 35 14.11 -3.74 42.20
CA CYS A 35 13.92 -5.14 42.56
C CYS A 35 14.98 -6.07 41.97
N HIS A 36 15.94 -5.55 41.22
CA HIS A 36 17.02 -6.25 40.53
C HIS A 36 16.56 -7.36 39.58
N HIS A 37 15.26 -7.40 39.27
CA HIS A 37 14.75 -8.32 38.28
C HIS A 37 15.39 -8.03 36.90
N GLU A 38 15.82 -9.10 36.24
CA GLU A 38 16.50 -8.99 34.94
C GLU A 38 15.66 -9.55 33.83
N ARG A 39 15.76 -8.90 32.67
CA ARG A 39 15.17 -9.36 31.39
C ARG A 39 16.19 -9.29 30.31
N ILE A 40 16.20 -10.29 29.44
CA ILE A 40 16.99 -10.31 28.21
C ILE A 40 16.03 -10.07 27.06
N ALA A 41 16.42 -9.12 26.17
CA ALA A 41 15.71 -8.82 24.95
C ALA A 41 16.67 -8.98 23.76
N ALA A 42 16.40 -9.91 22.86
CA ALA A 42 17.17 -10.07 21.64
C ALA A 42 17.07 -8.84 20.74
N LEU A 43 18.14 -8.53 20.04
CA LEU A 43 18.17 -7.42 19.09
C LEU A 43 17.22 -7.68 17.89
N SER A 44 16.53 -6.65 17.45
CA SER A 44 15.62 -6.71 16.31
C SER A 44 16.24 -6.09 15.06
N CYS A 45 15.90 -6.60 13.88
CA CYS A 45 16.47 -6.12 12.62
C CYS A 45 16.04 -4.70 12.24
N LYS A 46 14.94 -4.19 12.78
CA LYS A 46 14.34 -2.88 12.46
C LYS A 46 14.06 -2.65 10.97
N LYS A 47 14.16 -3.70 10.14
CA LYS A 47 13.93 -3.63 8.70
C LYS A 47 12.43 -3.48 8.38
N ARG A 48 12.13 -3.01 7.16
CA ARG A 48 10.75 -2.67 6.73
C ARG A 48 10.17 -3.65 5.70
N GLY A 49 11.03 -4.44 5.06
CA GLY A 49 10.63 -5.24 3.90
C GLY A 49 9.85 -6.49 4.30
N ILE A 50 10.51 -7.42 5.00
CA ILE A 50 9.98 -8.78 5.16
C ILE A 50 9.72 -9.21 6.61
N CYS A 51 10.39 -8.61 7.58
CA CYS A 51 10.25 -9.02 8.98
C CYS A 51 8.87 -8.63 9.55
N SER A 52 7.98 -9.61 9.70
CA SER A 52 6.63 -9.43 10.25
C SER A 52 6.63 -8.90 11.67
N SER A 53 7.53 -9.38 12.55
CA SER A 53 7.67 -8.91 13.94
C SER A 53 8.05 -7.43 13.99
N CYS A 54 9.10 -7.00 13.26
CA CYS A 54 9.49 -5.59 13.21
C CYS A 54 8.45 -4.73 12.48
N GLY A 55 7.83 -5.27 11.43
CA GLY A 55 6.74 -4.63 10.70
C GLY A 55 5.50 -4.43 11.57
N GLY A 56 5.09 -5.44 12.35
CA GLY A 56 3.96 -5.37 13.28
C GLY A 56 4.16 -4.35 14.40
N ARG A 57 5.37 -4.31 14.99
CA ARG A 57 5.72 -3.29 15.99
C ARG A 57 5.63 -1.88 15.40
N ARG A 58 6.26 -1.66 14.25
CA ARG A 58 6.23 -0.37 13.55
C ARG A 58 4.83 0.06 13.16
N MET A 59 3.99 -0.88 12.71
CA MET A 59 2.58 -0.62 12.44
C MET A 59 1.87 -0.04 13.66
N ALA A 60 2.06 -0.63 14.84
CA ALA A 60 1.45 -0.17 16.07
C ALA A 60 1.98 1.21 16.51
N GLU A 61 3.32 1.39 16.49
CA GLU A 61 3.98 2.65 16.83
C GLU A 61 3.57 3.78 15.87
N THR A 62 3.57 3.52 14.56
CA THR A 62 3.14 4.52 13.55
C THR A 62 1.68 4.90 13.75
N ALA A 63 0.79 3.93 13.99
CA ALA A 63 -0.62 4.23 14.18
C ALA A 63 -0.87 5.06 15.45
N ALA A 64 -0.22 4.71 16.56
CA ALA A 64 -0.31 5.49 17.79
C ALA A 64 0.22 6.91 17.57
N HIS A 65 1.41 7.06 16.99
CA HIS A 65 1.99 8.37 16.69
C HIS A 65 1.09 9.24 15.81
N LEU A 66 0.51 8.67 14.74
CA LEU A 66 -0.40 9.39 13.86
C LEU A 66 -1.63 9.90 14.60
N VAL A 67 -2.20 9.05 15.48
CA VAL A 67 -3.40 9.41 16.23
C VAL A 67 -3.08 10.41 17.35
N ASP A 68 -2.01 10.21 18.09
CA ASP A 68 -1.75 10.99 19.30
C ASP A 68 -1.07 12.33 19.01
N HIS A 69 -0.25 12.41 17.95
CA HIS A 69 0.62 13.56 17.71
C HIS A 69 0.44 14.23 16.33
N VAL A 70 -0.12 13.56 15.33
CA VAL A 70 -0.20 14.11 13.96
C VAL A 70 -1.59 14.58 13.60
N PHE A 71 -2.61 13.74 13.81
CA PHE A 71 -3.97 14.12 13.46
C PHE A 71 -4.66 14.92 14.55
N PRO A 72 -5.09 16.16 14.26
CA PRO A 72 -5.92 16.95 15.17
C PRO A 72 -7.27 16.26 15.41
N ARG A 73 -8.05 16.75 16.37
CA ARG A 73 -9.40 16.25 16.68
C ARG A 73 -10.42 16.79 15.69
N VAL A 74 -10.24 16.40 14.41
CA VAL A 74 -11.14 16.72 13.30
C VAL A 74 -11.50 15.45 12.54
N GLY A 75 -12.46 15.52 11.64
CA GLY A 75 -12.80 14.39 10.76
C GLY A 75 -11.64 14.00 9.86
N VAL A 76 -11.39 12.70 9.72
CA VAL A 76 -10.36 12.13 8.84
C VAL A 76 -11.01 11.11 7.94
N ARG A 77 -10.74 11.21 6.64
CA ARG A 77 -11.22 10.25 5.63
C ARG A 77 -10.06 9.49 5.01
N GLN A 78 -10.21 8.16 4.91
CA GLN A 78 -9.30 7.36 4.15
C GLN A 78 -9.66 7.41 2.67
N TRP A 79 -8.66 7.70 1.85
CA TRP A 79 -8.72 7.57 0.40
C TRP A 79 -7.76 6.46 -0.03
N VAL A 80 -8.24 5.56 -0.89
CA VAL A 80 -7.41 4.50 -1.46
C VAL A 80 -7.45 4.62 -2.96
N ILE A 81 -6.31 4.75 -3.61
CA ILE A 81 -6.22 4.73 -5.07
C ILE A 81 -5.33 3.59 -5.54
N SER A 82 -5.85 2.81 -6.49
CA SER A 82 -5.09 1.81 -7.23
C SER A 82 -4.93 2.25 -8.68
N PHE A 83 -3.80 1.87 -9.26
CA PHE A 83 -3.43 2.24 -10.62
C PHE A 83 -3.67 1.09 -11.59
N PRO A 84 -3.88 1.38 -12.90
CA PRO A 84 -4.00 0.38 -13.94
C PRO A 84 -2.83 -0.60 -13.93
N PHE A 85 -3.14 -1.83 -14.29
CA PHE A 85 -2.17 -2.92 -14.32
C PHE A 85 -0.91 -2.55 -15.14
N GLN A 86 -1.12 -1.89 -16.28
CA GLN A 86 -0.08 -1.53 -17.24
C GLN A 86 1.02 -0.63 -16.67
N ILE A 87 0.70 0.22 -15.67
CA ILE A 87 1.68 1.16 -15.10
C ILE A 87 2.23 0.71 -13.74
N ARG A 88 1.77 -0.42 -13.18
CA ARG A 88 2.22 -0.88 -11.85
C ARG A 88 3.70 -1.18 -11.79
N TYR A 89 4.23 -1.79 -12.84
CA TYR A 89 5.65 -2.07 -12.94
C TYR A 89 6.47 -0.78 -12.97
N LEU A 90 6.08 0.18 -13.80
CA LEU A 90 6.70 1.50 -13.89
C LEU A 90 6.71 2.22 -12.54
N LEU A 91 5.56 2.25 -11.85
CA LEU A 91 5.45 2.88 -10.53
C LEU A 91 6.32 2.18 -9.48
N ALA A 92 6.48 0.86 -9.58
CA ALA A 92 7.31 0.11 -8.64
C ALA A 92 8.82 0.37 -8.80
N ARG A 93 9.26 0.62 -10.04
CA ARG A 93 10.69 0.81 -10.37
C ARG A 93 11.12 2.27 -10.39
N ASN A 94 10.19 3.20 -10.63
CA ASN A 94 10.53 4.60 -10.77
C ASN A 94 9.93 5.46 -9.64
N PRO A 95 10.71 5.71 -8.55
CA PRO A 95 10.24 6.53 -7.43
C PRO A 95 9.84 7.95 -7.82
N LYS A 96 10.48 8.55 -8.84
CA LYS A 96 10.15 9.91 -9.31
C LYS A 96 8.76 9.94 -9.95
N ILE A 97 8.44 8.96 -10.79
CA ILE A 97 7.11 8.85 -11.40
C ILE A 97 6.07 8.53 -10.33
N GLN A 98 6.36 7.62 -9.40
CA GLN A 98 5.48 7.30 -8.29
C GLN A 98 5.16 8.54 -7.44
N SER A 99 6.19 9.33 -7.08
CA SER A 99 6.03 10.58 -6.32
C SER A 99 5.20 11.60 -7.09
N ARG A 100 5.39 11.70 -8.39
CA ARG A 100 4.60 12.63 -9.23
C ARG A 100 3.14 12.18 -9.34
N CYS A 101 2.88 10.91 -9.47
CA CYS A 101 1.51 10.37 -9.44
C CYS A 101 0.85 10.66 -8.08
N LEU A 102 1.56 10.45 -6.97
CA LEU A 102 1.09 10.82 -5.64
C LEU A 102 0.73 12.31 -5.55
N GLU A 103 1.61 13.18 -6.03
CA GLU A 103 1.35 14.62 -6.04
C GLU A 103 0.10 15.00 -6.83
N ILE A 104 -0.10 14.40 -8.02
CA ILE A 104 -1.30 14.61 -8.84
C ILE A 104 -2.56 14.23 -8.06
N VAL A 105 -2.54 13.08 -7.38
CA VAL A 105 -3.66 12.57 -6.59
C VAL A 105 -3.96 13.53 -5.42
N LEU A 106 -2.97 13.88 -4.61
CA LEU A 106 -3.14 14.76 -3.45
C LEU A 106 -3.64 16.14 -3.85
N ARG A 107 -3.11 16.72 -4.93
CA ARG A 107 -3.58 18.01 -5.45
C ARG A 107 -5.04 17.94 -5.93
N ALA A 108 -5.44 16.83 -6.54
CA ALA A 108 -6.81 16.66 -7.02
C ALA A 108 -7.80 16.53 -5.84
N ILE A 109 -7.47 15.73 -4.81
CA ILE A 109 -8.28 15.60 -3.59
C ILE A 109 -8.38 16.95 -2.87
N SER A 110 -7.24 17.62 -2.66
CA SER A 110 -7.21 18.95 -2.01
C SER A 110 -8.06 19.99 -2.77
N ALA A 111 -7.98 19.99 -4.10
CA ALA A 111 -8.78 20.89 -4.93
C ALA A 111 -10.29 20.62 -4.81
N LEU A 112 -10.70 19.35 -4.76
CA LEU A 112 -12.09 18.96 -4.54
C LEU A 112 -12.59 19.46 -3.18
N ILE A 113 -11.85 19.18 -2.09
CA ILE A 113 -12.21 19.62 -0.75
C ILE A 113 -12.36 21.14 -0.70
N LYS A 114 -11.36 21.88 -1.16
CA LYS A 114 -11.39 23.34 -1.19
C LYS A 114 -12.55 23.90 -2.00
N LYS A 115 -12.82 23.32 -3.18
CA LYS A 115 -13.97 23.72 -4.02
C LYS A 115 -15.30 23.55 -3.29
N LYS A 116 -15.49 22.42 -2.61
CA LYS A 116 -16.72 22.16 -1.85
C LYS A 116 -16.86 23.10 -0.65
N LEU A 117 -15.79 23.31 0.10
CA LEU A 117 -15.80 24.24 1.25
C LEU A 117 -16.11 25.68 0.82
N ARG A 118 -15.59 26.13 -0.31
CA ARG A 118 -15.94 27.44 -0.85
C ARG A 118 -17.43 27.55 -1.23
N LYS A 119 -18.02 26.48 -1.76
CA LYS A 119 -19.47 26.42 -1.99
C LYS A 119 -20.28 26.43 -0.70
N GLN A 120 -19.68 26.02 0.43
CA GLN A 120 -20.26 26.07 1.77
C GLN A 120 -20.01 27.42 2.48
N GLY A 121 -19.44 28.41 1.78
CA GLY A 121 -19.20 29.76 2.31
C GLY A 121 -17.83 29.92 3.00
N ALA A 122 -16.92 28.94 2.93
CA ALA A 122 -15.58 29.12 3.47
C ALA A 122 -14.77 30.13 2.63
N THR A 123 -14.20 31.12 3.30
CA THR A 123 -13.40 32.21 2.71
C THR A 123 -11.91 32.05 3.05
N GLY A 124 -11.07 32.88 2.47
CA GLY A 124 -9.63 32.92 2.75
C GLY A 124 -8.83 31.79 2.12
N GLN A 125 -7.58 31.68 2.55
CA GLN A 125 -6.66 30.64 2.10
C GLN A 125 -6.93 29.33 2.85
N LEU A 126 -7.47 28.34 2.15
CA LEU A 126 -7.78 27.03 2.71
C LEU A 126 -6.59 26.08 2.57
N GLN A 127 -6.24 25.37 3.65
CA GLN A 127 -5.20 24.34 3.69
C GLN A 127 -5.74 23.04 4.27
N THR A 128 -5.55 21.92 3.58
CA THR A 128 -5.86 20.58 4.08
C THR A 128 -4.57 19.82 4.32
N GLY A 129 -4.64 18.74 5.10
CA GLY A 129 -3.49 17.87 5.41
C GLY A 129 -3.76 16.42 5.04
N ALA A 130 -2.71 15.70 4.72
CA ALA A 130 -2.78 14.27 4.43
C ALA A 130 -1.53 13.53 4.89
N VAL A 131 -1.71 12.30 5.35
CA VAL A 131 -0.64 11.31 5.53
C VAL A 131 -0.86 10.20 4.52
N THR A 132 0.17 9.89 3.74
CA THR A 132 0.10 8.84 2.73
C THR A 132 1.06 7.71 3.03
N ILE A 133 0.58 6.48 2.91
CA ILE A 133 1.39 5.27 2.93
C ILE A 133 1.26 4.60 1.58
N ILE A 134 2.42 4.37 0.93
CA ILE A 134 2.51 3.65 -0.33
C ILE A 134 2.62 2.17 0.03
N GLN A 135 1.60 1.39 -0.32
CA GLN A 135 1.65 -0.06 -0.21
C GLN A 135 2.03 -0.66 -1.56
N ARG A 136 3.00 -1.57 -1.56
CA ARG A 136 3.47 -2.25 -2.78
C ARG A 136 2.79 -3.60 -2.99
N ALA A 137 2.33 -4.24 -1.91
CA ALA A 137 1.75 -5.58 -1.95
C ALA A 137 0.25 -5.54 -2.21
N GLY A 138 -0.20 -6.24 -3.22
CA GLY A 138 -1.61 -6.58 -3.42
C GLY A 138 -2.08 -7.71 -2.50
N GLY A 139 -3.38 -7.99 -2.52
CA GLY A 139 -4.01 -9.03 -1.68
C GLY A 139 -3.49 -10.46 -1.92
N SER A 140 -2.83 -10.70 -3.04
CA SER A 140 -2.24 -11.97 -3.50
C SER A 140 -0.71 -12.00 -3.43
N ILE A 141 -0.09 -11.17 -2.61
CA ILE A 141 1.37 -11.03 -2.50
C ILE A 141 2.00 -10.68 -3.87
N ASN A 142 1.23 -10.06 -4.74
CA ASN A 142 1.71 -9.55 -6.02
C ASN A 142 2.12 -8.09 -5.90
N LEU A 143 3.03 -7.66 -6.75
CA LEU A 143 3.43 -6.27 -6.82
C LEU A 143 2.29 -5.42 -7.39
N ASN A 144 1.72 -4.58 -6.54
CA ASN A 144 0.60 -3.71 -6.85
C ASN A 144 0.73 -2.39 -6.07
N PRO A 145 1.58 -1.46 -6.53
CA PRO A 145 1.71 -0.17 -5.89
C PRO A 145 0.36 0.57 -5.85
N HIS A 146 -0.06 0.94 -4.66
CA HIS A 146 -1.28 1.71 -4.43
C HIS A 146 -1.12 2.63 -3.23
N LEU A 147 -1.93 3.68 -3.17
CA LEU A 147 -1.80 4.72 -2.16
C LEU A 147 -2.95 4.62 -1.17
N HIS A 148 -2.61 4.54 0.11
CA HIS A 148 -3.51 4.76 1.21
C HIS A 148 -3.26 6.14 1.81
N MET A 149 -4.26 7.00 1.79
CA MET A 149 -4.15 8.38 2.26
C MET A 149 -5.17 8.63 3.35
N LEU A 150 -4.72 9.11 4.50
CA LEU A 150 -5.57 9.68 5.55
C LEU A 150 -5.56 11.19 5.36
N VAL A 151 -6.69 11.74 4.95
CA VAL A 151 -6.83 13.15 4.62
C VAL A 151 -7.81 13.79 5.61
N LEU A 152 -7.53 15.01 6.07
CA LEU A 152 -8.49 15.78 6.86
C LEU A 152 -9.77 15.96 6.04
N ASP A 153 -10.93 15.64 6.64
CA ASP A 153 -12.23 15.76 5.96
C ASP A 153 -12.74 17.20 6.02
N GLY A 154 -11.89 18.10 5.57
CA GLY A 154 -12.05 19.54 5.58
C GLY A 154 -10.73 20.28 5.35
N ALA A 155 -10.71 21.56 5.69
CA ALA A 155 -9.53 22.40 5.59
C ALA A 155 -9.50 23.49 6.66
N TYR A 156 -8.32 23.92 7.04
CA TYR A 156 -8.11 25.10 7.86
C TYR A 156 -8.06 26.35 6.99
N SER A 157 -8.70 27.43 7.43
CA SER A 157 -8.39 28.79 6.98
C SER A 157 -7.42 29.44 7.94
N HIS A 158 -6.51 30.28 7.42
CA HIS A 158 -5.72 31.15 8.29
C HIS A 158 -6.66 32.09 9.06
N GLY A 159 -6.42 32.23 10.37
CA GLY A 159 -7.05 33.30 11.16
C GLY A 159 -6.48 34.66 10.73
N GLU A 160 -7.21 35.73 10.99
CA GLU A 160 -6.64 37.08 11.02
C GLU A 160 -5.57 37.12 12.12
N GLU A 161 -4.67 38.11 12.03
CA GLU A 161 -3.57 38.27 12.97
C GLU A 161 -4.05 38.17 14.43
N GLY A 162 -3.55 37.19 15.17
CA GLY A 162 -3.94 36.88 16.56
C GLY A 162 -5.04 35.82 16.75
N ASN A 163 -5.75 35.39 15.71
CA ASN A 163 -6.78 34.36 15.83
C ASN A 163 -6.25 32.97 15.41
N PRO A 164 -6.64 31.89 16.14
CA PRO A 164 -6.24 30.55 15.75
C PRO A 164 -6.86 30.14 14.40
N PRO A 165 -6.20 29.23 13.64
CA PRO A 165 -6.75 28.71 12.40
C PRO A 165 -8.11 28.06 12.62
N ARG A 166 -9.09 28.36 11.77
CA ARG A 166 -10.44 27.80 11.84
C ARG A 166 -10.57 26.59 10.94
N PHE A 167 -11.08 25.46 11.46
CA PHE A 167 -11.36 24.29 10.65
C PHE A 167 -12.77 24.35 10.05
N HIS A 168 -12.85 24.16 8.73
CA HIS A 168 -14.08 24.05 7.96
C HIS A 168 -14.32 22.59 7.57
N TRP A 169 -15.44 22.04 8.02
CA TRP A 169 -15.80 20.64 7.81
C TRP A 169 -16.39 20.43 6.42
N LEU A 170 -16.03 19.31 5.79
CA LEU A 170 -16.68 18.88 4.57
C LEU A 170 -18.03 18.24 4.93
N GLN A 171 -19.15 18.92 4.64
CA GLN A 171 -20.49 18.45 5.01
C GLN A 171 -20.92 17.20 4.24
N SER A 172 -20.60 17.11 2.96
CA SER A 172 -20.99 15.99 2.12
C SER A 172 -19.97 15.67 1.02
N LEU A 173 -19.72 14.40 0.81
CA LEU A 173 -19.04 13.84 -0.34
C LEU A 173 -20.02 12.89 -1.03
N THR A 174 -20.16 12.99 -2.35
CA THR A 174 -21.10 12.17 -3.12
C THR A 174 -20.35 11.20 -4.03
N ASP A 175 -21.05 10.15 -4.51
CA ASP A 175 -20.48 9.23 -5.50
C ASP A 175 -20.07 9.95 -6.79
N ASP A 176 -20.82 10.98 -7.19
CA ASP A 176 -20.50 11.77 -8.39
C ASP A 176 -19.23 12.62 -8.18
N ASP A 177 -18.99 13.14 -6.97
CA ASP A 177 -17.72 13.79 -6.64
C ASP A 177 -16.56 12.81 -6.83
N VAL A 178 -16.70 11.56 -6.35
CA VAL A 178 -15.65 10.52 -6.46
C VAL A 178 -15.45 10.09 -7.92
N LYS A 179 -16.52 9.93 -8.70
CA LYS A 179 -16.45 9.65 -10.14
C LYS A 179 -15.75 10.75 -10.93
N ALA A 180 -16.11 12.01 -10.67
CA ALA A 180 -15.47 13.16 -11.32
C ALA A 180 -13.99 13.29 -10.92
N LEU A 181 -13.68 13.02 -9.65
CA LEU A 181 -12.32 13.07 -9.13
C LEU A 181 -11.42 12.02 -9.77
N ILE A 182 -11.86 10.75 -9.83
CA ILE A 182 -11.04 9.69 -10.44
C ILE A 182 -10.81 9.93 -11.93
N LYS A 183 -11.79 10.42 -12.65
CA LYS A 183 -11.64 10.85 -14.06
C LYS A 183 -10.55 11.92 -14.18
N THR A 184 -10.58 12.92 -13.32
CA THR A 184 -9.59 14.00 -13.29
C THR A 184 -8.18 13.47 -12.99
N ILE A 185 -8.05 12.55 -12.02
CA ILE A 185 -6.78 11.92 -11.65
C ILE A 185 -6.25 11.10 -12.81
N ALA A 186 -7.08 10.22 -13.39
CA ALA A 186 -6.70 9.37 -14.52
C ALA A 186 -6.17 10.20 -15.70
N LEU A 187 -6.92 11.21 -16.11
CA LEU A 187 -6.51 12.10 -17.20
C LEU A 187 -5.17 12.81 -16.93
N ARG A 188 -4.96 13.28 -15.71
CA ARG A 188 -3.71 13.98 -15.33
C ARG A 188 -2.52 13.03 -15.27
N VAL A 189 -2.70 11.84 -14.72
CA VAL A 189 -1.64 10.81 -14.65
C VAL A 189 -1.27 10.36 -16.06
N VAL A 190 -2.24 9.97 -16.90
CA VAL A 190 -1.99 9.55 -18.28
C VAL A 190 -1.30 10.66 -19.09
N ARG A 191 -1.76 11.91 -18.97
CA ARG A 191 -1.13 13.06 -19.64
C ARG A 191 0.31 13.25 -19.18
N HIS A 192 0.59 13.09 -17.88
CA HIS A 192 1.94 13.17 -17.36
C HIS A 192 2.84 12.07 -17.95
N LEU A 193 2.38 10.83 -17.95
CA LEU A 193 3.13 9.69 -18.47
C LEU A 193 3.39 9.80 -19.98
N LYS A 194 2.40 10.26 -20.77
CA LYS A 194 2.56 10.52 -22.21
C LYS A 194 3.62 11.59 -22.48
N ARG A 195 3.59 12.70 -21.75
CA ARG A 195 4.58 13.80 -21.91
C ARG A 195 6.02 13.38 -21.61
N HIS A 196 6.21 12.33 -20.81
CA HIS A 196 7.54 11.83 -20.45
C HIS A 196 7.90 10.55 -21.22
N GLY A 197 7.18 10.22 -22.31
CA GLY A 197 7.53 9.12 -23.19
C GLY A 197 7.25 7.71 -22.65
N HIS A 198 6.49 7.60 -21.55
CA HIS A 198 6.16 6.29 -20.94
C HIS A 198 4.98 5.59 -21.61
N PHE A 199 4.31 6.24 -22.55
CA PHE A 199 3.30 5.67 -23.45
C PHE A 199 3.64 6.09 -24.87
N ARG A 200 3.76 5.13 -25.79
CA ARG A 200 3.66 5.38 -27.23
C ARG A 200 2.17 5.44 -27.59
N ASP A 201 1.86 6.13 -28.68
CA ASP A 201 0.48 6.25 -29.18
C ASP A 201 -0.12 4.84 -29.29
N ASP A 202 -1.38 4.70 -28.84
CA ASP A 202 -2.18 3.49 -28.78
C ASP A 202 -1.86 2.49 -27.66
N THR A 203 -2.05 2.94 -26.40
CA THR A 203 -2.37 2.06 -25.26
C THR A 203 -1.34 1.01 -24.80
N GLN A 204 -0.19 0.87 -25.42
CA GLN A 204 0.84 -0.04 -24.95
C GLN A 204 1.87 0.70 -24.08
N TYR A 205 2.01 0.20 -22.84
CA TYR A 205 3.14 0.55 -21.98
C TYR A 205 4.44 0.15 -22.68
N VAL A 206 5.33 1.12 -22.89
CA VAL A 206 6.69 0.84 -23.33
C VAL A 206 7.43 0.32 -22.09
N ALA A 207 7.74 -0.97 -22.07
CA ALA A 207 8.73 -1.47 -21.13
C ALA A 207 10.02 -0.67 -21.34
N ASP A 208 10.65 -0.18 -20.27
CA ASP A 208 11.94 0.51 -20.39
C ASP A 208 12.87 -0.37 -21.21
N GLU A 209 13.19 0.06 -22.45
CA GLU A 209 14.21 -0.56 -23.31
C GLU A 209 15.57 -0.52 -22.62
N ASP A 210 15.71 0.36 -21.62
CA ASP A 210 16.87 0.50 -20.73
C ASP A 210 16.94 -0.49 -19.57
N THR A 211 16.04 -1.50 -19.48
CA THR A 211 16.18 -2.52 -18.45
C THR A 211 17.42 -3.36 -18.81
N PRO A 212 18.54 -3.27 -18.04
CA PRO A 212 19.75 -4.02 -18.36
C PRO A 212 19.41 -5.50 -18.53
N SER A 213 19.87 -6.09 -19.62
CA SER A 213 19.79 -7.55 -19.79
C SER A 213 20.47 -8.18 -18.57
N GLY A 214 19.67 -8.95 -17.76
CA GLY A 214 20.18 -9.58 -16.54
C GLY A 214 19.76 -8.95 -15.22
N ASP A 215 18.97 -7.85 -15.20
CA ASP A 215 18.41 -7.31 -13.95
C ASP A 215 17.36 -8.28 -13.36
N VAL A 216 17.79 -9.07 -12.37
CA VAL A 216 16.95 -10.04 -11.67
C VAL A 216 15.76 -9.35 -11.00
N MET A 217 15.94 -8.18 -10.40
CA MET A 217 14.83 -7.46 -9.76
C MET A 217 13.78 -7.02 -10.76
N ALA A 218 14.18 -6.61 -11.96
CA ALA A 218 13.24 -6.30 -13.03
C ALA A 218 12.40 -7.52 -13.41
N GLU A 219 13.06 -8.69 -13.58
CA GLU A 219 12.36 -9.95 -13.87
C GLU A 219 11.39 -10.34 -12.75
N LEU A 220 11.82 -10.28 -11.48
CA LEU A 220 10.98 -10.58 -10.32
C LEU A 220 9.76 -9.65 -10.22
N GLN A 221 9.98 -8.36 -10.39
CA GLN A 221 8.92 -7.36 -10.28
C GLN A 221 7.92 -7.46 -11.44
N ALA A 222 8.39 -7.65 -12.69
CA ALA A 222 7.52 -7.84 -13.85
C ALA A 222 6.67 -9.11 -13.69
N ALA A 223 7.27 -10.22 -13.30
CA ALA A 223 6.54 -11.47 -13.04
C ALA A 223 5.56 -11.32 -11.85
N SER A 224 5.95 -10.59 -10.80
CA SER A 224 5.11 -10.35 -9.64
C SER A 224 3.86 -9.54 -10.00
N VAL A 225 3.99 -8.46 -10.79
CA VAL A 225 2.83 -7.70 -11.30
C VAL A 225 1.86 -8.63 -12.04
N GLN A 226 2.38 -9.54 -12.87
CA GLN A 226 1.57 -10.47 -13.68
C GLN A 226 1.07 -11.70 -12.90
N SER A 227 1.37 -11.83 -11.60
CA SER A 227 1.10 -13.03 -10.79
C SER A 227 1.70 -14.31 -11.40
N LYS A 228 2.87 -14.19 -12.03
CA LYS A 228 3.63 -15.27 -12.62
C LYS A 228 4.86 -15.62 -11.78
N ILE A 229 5.40 -16.80 -11.99
CA ILE A 229 6.67 -17.27 -11.42
C ILE A 229 7.81 -16.68 -12.24
N ALA A 230 8.83 -16.14 -11.59
CA ALA A 230 9.93 -15.44 -12.24
C ALA A 230 11.11 -16.36 -12.59
N LEU A 231 11.42 -17.33 -11.73
CA LEU A 231 12.63 -18.14 -11.80
C LEU A 231 12.32 -19.64 -11.85
N GLY A 232 13.35 -20.43 -12.17
CA GLY A 232 13.29 -21.89 -12.14
C GLY A 232 12.51 -22.51 -13.30
N LYS A 233 12.22 -23.83 -13.17
CA LYS A 233 11.58 -24.63 -14.23
C LYS A 233 10.15 -24.17 -14.61
N LYS A 234 9.48 -23.45 -13.71
CA LYS A 234 8.10 -22.95 -13.93
C LYS A 234 8.07 -21.46 -14.33
N LYS A 235 9.21 -20.86 -14.70
CA LYS A 235 9.27 -19.45 -15.14
C LYS A 235 8.19 -19.16 -16.18
N GLY A 236 7.47 -18.04 -15.98
CA GLY A 236 6.38 -17.57 -16.85
C GLY A 236 5.01 -18.18 -16.58
N GLN A 237 4.92 -19.29 -15.80
CA GLN A 237 3.65 -19.88 -15.44
C GLN A 237 2.94 -19.02 -14.38
N LYS A 238 1.61 -19.07 -14.36
CA LYS A 238 0.81 -18.45 -13.30
C LYS A 238 1.01 -19.16 -11.97
N VAL A 239 0.96 -18.41 -10.88
CA VAL A 239 0.95 -18.97 -9.52
C VAL A 239 -0.20 -19.97 -9.39
N LYS A 240 0.08 -21.13 -8.81
CA LYS A 240 -0.91 -22.18 -8.60
C LYS A 240 -2.01 -21.70 -7.66
N ARG A 241 -3.26 -21.98 -8.03
CA ARG A 241 -4.45 -21.53 -7.35
C ARG A 241 -5.28 -22.73 -6.91
N LEU A 242 -5.87 -22.63 -5.72
CA LEU A 242 -6.86 -23.60 -5.24
C LEU A 242 -8.16 -22.84 -4.98
N GLY A 243 -9.25 -23.31 -5.60
CA GLY A 243 -10.60 -22.85 -5.32
C GLY A 243 -11.27 -23.76 -4.28
N SER A 244 -12.26 -23.24 -3.57
CA SER A 244 -13.21 -24.13 -2.90
C SER A 244 -14.15 -24.69 -3.96
N LEU A 245 -14.05 -25.97 -4.24
CA LEU A 245 -15.05 -26.69 -5.04
C LEU A 245 -16.43 -26.47 -4.40
N GLY A 246 -17.31 -25.74 -5.08
CA GLY A 246 -18.74 -25.71 -4.77
C GLY A 246 -19.39 -24.42 -4.29
N LYS A 247 -18.71 -23.26 -4.29
CA LYS A 247 -19.40 -21.97 -4.14
C LYS A 247 -19.11 -21.08 -5.33
N ILE A 248 -20.00 -21.09 -6.31
CA ILE A 248 -20.22 -19.94 -7.18
C ILE A 248 -20.71 -18.84 -6.23
N ILE A 249 -19.77 -17.97 -5.82
CA ILE A 249 -20.16 -16.76 -5.09
C ILE A 249 -20.80 -15.87 -6.15
N ASP A 250 -22.10 -15.76 -6.09
CA ASP A 250 -22.85 -14.78 -6.86
C ASP A 250 -22.40 -13.41 -6.36
N ILE A 251 -21.33 -12.89 -6.98
CA ILE A 251 -20.91 -11.53 -6.74
C ILE A 251 -21.85 -10.68 -7.56
N ASN A 252 -22.97 -10.29 -6.92
CA ASN A 252 -23.85 -9.30 -7.51
C ASN A 252 -23.01 -8.03 -7.77
N PRO A 253 -22.70 -7.68 -9.03
CA PRO A 253 -21.86 -6.53 -9.36
C PRO A 253 -22.52 -5.20 -9.03
N GLU A 254 -23.78 -5.21 -8.58
CA GLU A 254 -24.57 -4.00 -8.34
C GLU A 254 -24.42 -3.38 -6.96
N THR A 255 -23.85 -4.06 -5.98
CA THR A 255 -23.53 -3.43 -4.70
C THR A 255 -22.17 -2.72 -4.74
N LYS A 256 -22.08 -1.65 -5.51
CA LYS A 256 -20.94 -0.74 -5.43
C LYS A 256 -20.94 -0.12 -4.03
N ALA A 257 -19.87 -0.38 -3.28
CA ALA A 257 -19.67 0.30 -2.01
C ALA A 257 -19.78 1.83 -2.21
N PRO A 258 -20.45 2.56 -1.29
CA PRO A 258 -20.60 4.00 -1.42
C PRO A 258 -19.23 4.68 -1.50
N LEU A 259 -19.17 5.79 -2.21
CA LEU A 259 -17.94 6.56 -2.45
C LEU A 259 -16.80 5.72 -3.06
N CYS A 260 -17.16 4.85 -4.02
CA CYS A 260 -16.22 4.04 -4.77
C CYS A 260 -16.45 4.23 -6.27
N ALA A 261 -15.38 4.48 -7.02
CA ALA A 261 -15.43 4.63 -8.48
C ALA A 261 -14.21 4.01 -9.15
N ALA A 262 -14.40 3.53 -10.38
CA ALA A 262 -13.33 2.99 -11.20
C ALA A 262 -13.47 3.49 -12.64
N ILE A 263 -12.34 3.72 -13.32
CA ILE A 263 -12.25 4.12 -14.73
C ILE A 263 -10.92 3.66 -15.31
N GLU A 264 -10.92 3.01 -16.46
CA GLU A 264 -9.70 2.62 -17.20
C GLU A 264 -8.63 1.95 -16.30
N GLY A 265 -9.05 1.07 -15.40
CA GLY A 265 -8.16 0.37 -14.46
C GLY A 265 -7.69 1.18 -13.26
N PHE A 266 -7.99 2.47 -13.19
CA PHE A 266 -7.89 3.23 -11.94
C PHE A 266 -9.08 2.91 -11.05
N SER A 267 -8.87 2.82 -9.73
CA SER A 267 -9.96 2.74 -8.76
C SER A 267 -9.71 3.68 -7.61
N LEU A 268 -10.77 4.32 -7.11
CA LEU A 268 -10.72 5.25 -5.98
C LEU A 268 -11.83 4.88 -4.99
N HIS A 269 -11.46 4.77 -3.72
CA HIS A 269 -12.38 4.50 -2.63
C HIS A 269 -12.20 5.56 -1.53
N ALA A 270 -13.31 6.15 -1.06
CA ALA A 270 -13.34 7.20 -0.04
C ALA A 270 -14.40 6.96 1.05
N GLY A 271 -14.93 5.74 1.16
CA GLY A 271 -16.05 5.41 2.06
C GLY A 271 -15.70 5.31 3.54
N VAL A 272 -14.41 5.23 3.91
CA VAL A 272 -14.01 5.11 5.32
C VAL A 272 -13.78 6.50 5.90
N TYR A 273 -14.66 6.88 6.83
CA TYR A 273 -14.60 8.15 7.57
C TYR A 273 -14.47 7.88 9.06
N CYS A 274 -13.66 8.67 9.73
CA CYS A 274 -13.50 8.70 11.18
C CYS A 274 -13.87 10.08 11.69
N SER A 275 -14.88 10.16 12.57
CA SER A 275 -15.26 11.42 13.22
C SER A 275 -14.19 11.85 14.24
N PRO A 276 -14.22 13.11 14.72
CA PRO A 276 -13.27 13.61 15.71
C PRO A 276 -13.21 12.81 17.00
N SER A 277 -14.35 12.21 17.41
CA SER A 277 -14.49 11.40 18.61
C SER A 277 -14.04 9.94 18.42
N GLU A 278 -13.98 9.44 17.17
CA GLU A 278 -13.66 8.04 16.85
C GLU A 278 -12.16 7.77 16.77
N ARG A 279 -11.37 8.22 17.77
CA ARG A 279 -9.89 8.03 17.77
C ARG A 279 -9.47 6.58 17.69
N LYS A 280 -10.18 5.67 18.37
CA LYS A 280 -9.93 4.21 18.29
C LYS A 280 -10.16 3.65 16.88
N LYS A 281 -11.16 4.18 16.16
CA LYS A 281 -11.40 3.79 14.76
C LYS A 281 -10.29 4.32 13.85
N LEU A 282 -9.86 5.57 14.05
CA LEU A 282 -8.74 6.15 13.32
C LEU A 282 -7.45 5.33 13.53
N GLU A 283 -7.17 4.90 14.76
CA GLU A 283 -6.02 4.03 15.05
C GLU A 283 -6.11 2.69 14.30
N LYS A 284 -7.30 2.05 14.30
CA LYS A 284 -7.49 0.79 13.54
C LYS A 284 -7.25 0.99 12.05
N VAL A 285 -7.71 2.11 11.48
CA VAL A 285 -7.46 2.44 10.06
C VAL A 285 -5.98 2.72 9.82
N ALA A 286 -5.32 3.46 10.71
CA ALA A 286 -3.88 3.74 10.61
C ALA A 286 -3.05 2.44 10.71
N ARG A 287 -3.39 1.51 11.62
CA ARG A 287 -2.77 0.17 11.69
C ARG A 287 -2.98 -0.60 10.38
N TYR A 288 -4.19 -0.58 9.84
CA TYR A 288 -4.51 -1.29 8.60
C TYR A 288 -3.65 -0.81 7.42
N ILE A 289 -3.44 0.49 7.29
CA ILE A 289 -2.64 1.05 6.18
C ILE A 289 -1.13 0.89 6.39
N ALA A 290 -0.67 0.80 7.64
CA ALA A 290 0.75 0.62 7.98
C ALA A 290 1.16 -0.85 8.12
N ARG A 291 0.26 -1.80 7.83
CA ARG A 291 0.50 -3.24 8.02
C ARG A 291 1.62 -3.77 7.10
N PRO A 292 2.34 -4.82 7.54
CA PRO A 292 3.27 -5.56 6.70
C PRO A 292 2.61 -6.13 5.44
N ALA A 293 3.41 -6.37 4.40
CA ALA A 293 2.94 -6.93 3.13
C ALA A 293 2.34 -8.33 3.29
N VAL A 294 2.91 -9.13 4.16
CA VAL A 294 2.49 -10.52 4.43
C VAL A 294 1.86 -10.59 5.83
N ALA A 295 0.70 -11.20 5.90
CA ALA A 295 0.01 -11.52 7.16
C ALA A 295 0.27 -13.00 7.49
N GLU A 296 0.98 -13.25 8.59
CA GLU A 296 1.41 -14.61 9.01
C GLU A 296 0.23 -15.54 9.28
N ASP A 297 -0.87 -15.03 9.81
CA ASP A 297 -2.09 -15.76 10.09
C ASP A 297 -2.72 -16.40 8.84
N ARG A 298 -2.32 -15.94 7.65
CA ARG A 298 -2.76 -16.49 6.37
C ARG A 298 -1.81 -17.49 5.75
N LEU A 299 -0.64 -17.70 6.36
CA LEU A 299 0.36 -18.66 5.87
C LEU A 299 0.18 -20.01 6.56
N ARG A 300 0.24 -21.06 5.77
CA ARG A 300 0.29 -22.46 6.24
C ARG A 300 1.26 -23.22 5.34
N PHE A 301 1.81 -24.30 5.86
CA PHE A 301 2.55 -25.29 5.08
C PHE A 301 1.65 -26.48 4.79
N ASP A 302 1.75 -27.04 3.59
CA ASP A 302 1.18 -28.34 3.30
C ASP A 302 2.12 -29.49 3.72
N SER A 303 1.68 -30.75 3.55
CA SER A 303 2.48 -31.93 3.92
C SER A 303 3.77 -32.11 3.11
N ARG A 304 3.93 -31.40 2.01
CA ARG A 304 5.13 -31.42 1.14
C ARG A 304 6.07 -30.24 1.39
N GLY A 305 5.69 -29.34 2.30
CA GLY A 305 6.45 -28.14 2.58
C GLY A 305 6.15 -26.97 1.63
N ASP A 306 5.14 -27.08 0.76
CA ASP A 306 4.67 -25.96 -0.04
C ASP A 306 3.91 -24.95 0.83
N ILE A 307 4.00 -23.68 0.47
CA ILE A 307 3.40 -22.57 1.22
C ILE A 307 2.02 -22.29 0.65
N MET A 308 1.01 -22.39 1.51
CA MET A 308 -0.38 -22.02 1.23
C MET A 308 -0.67 -20.63 1.80
N TYR A 309 -1.08 -19.71 0.94
CA TYR A 309 -1.49 -18.35 1.35
C TYR A 309 -2.97 -18.15 1.12
N LYS A 310 -3.73 -17.99 2.21
CA LYS A 310 -5.17 -17.75 2.18
C LYS A 310 -5.46 -16.31 1.76
N LEU A 311 -6.26 -16.11 0.72
CA LEU A 311 -6.72 -14.80 0.28
C LEU A 311 -7.70 -14.19 1.28
N LYS A 312 -7.67 -12.87 1.43
CA LYS A 312 -8.65 -12.14 2.27
C LYS A 312 -10.07 -12.23 1.68
N HIS A 313 -10.13 -12.10 0.37
CA HIS A 313 -11.35 -12.25 -0.42
C HIS A 313 -11.05 -13.22 -1.54
N PRO A 314 -11.87 -14.26 -1.74
CA PRO A 314 -11.73 -15.14 -2.88
C PRO A 314 -11.81 -14.36 -4.19
N TYR A 315 -11.16 -14.86 -5.24
CA TYR A 315 -11.34 -14.34 -6.58
C TYR A 315 -12.73 -14.71 -7.12
N THR A 316 -13.13 -14.07 -8.21
CA THR A 316 -14.40 -14.35 -8.90
C THR A 316 -14.48 -15.80 -9.44
N ASP A 317 -13.34 -16.43 -9.70
CA ASP A 317 -13.24 -17.85 -10.10
C ASP A 317 -13.28 -18.82 -8.91
N GLY A 318 -13.57 -18.33 -7.69
CA GLY A 318 -13.61 -19.15 -6.48
C GLY A 318 -12.25 -19.45 -5.85
N THR A 319 -11.14 -18.97 -6.42
CA THR A 319 -9.81 -19.14 -5.84
C THR A 319 -9.74 -18.49 -4.46
N SER A 320 -9.43 -19.27 -3.44
CA SER A 320 -9.30 -18.80 -2.05
C SER A 320 -7.89 -18.96 -1.47
N ILE A 321 -7.06 -19.79 -2.09
CA ILE A 321 -5.71 -20.11 -1.65
C ILE A 321 -4.74 -20.02 -2.83
N LEU A 322 -3.59 -19.41 -2.62
CA LEU A 322 -2.45 -19.45 -3.52
C LEU A 322 -1.42 -20.43 -2.97
N MET A 323 -0.83 -21.24 -3.84
CA MET A 323 0.23 -22.18 -3.49
C MET A 323 1.55 -21.77 -4.12
N PHE A 324 2.60 -21.85 -3.32
CA PHE A 324 3.97 -21.53 -3.72
C PHE A 324 4.92 -22.62 -3.22
N SER A 325 5.88 -23.00 -4.01
CA SER A 325 7.08 -23.59 -3.44
C SER A 325 7.84 -22.55 -2.61
N PRO A 326 8.73 -22.93 -1.68
CA PRO A 326 9.51 -21.97 -0.90
C PRO A 326 10.23 -20.93 -1.76
N LEU A 327 10.84 -21.34 -2.87
CA LEU A 327 11.53 -20.43 -3.78
C LEU A 327 10.56 -19.44 -4.46
N GLU A 328 9.42 -19.91 -4.97
CA GLU A 328 8.39 -19.07 -5.58
C GLU A 328 7.84 -18.02 -4.59
N PHE A 329 7.73 -18.40 -3.30
CA PHE A 329 7.31 -17.47 -2.26
C PHE A 329 8.38 -16.39 -1.99
N LEU A 330 9.66 -16.79 -1.89
CA LEU A 330 10.77 -15.84 -1.72
C LEU A 330 10.88 -14.86 -2.88
N GLU A 331 10.67 -15.30 -4.12
CA GLU A 331 10.59 -14.42 -5.30
C GLU A 331 9.52 -13.34 -5.13
N LYS A 332 8.32 -13.72 -4.66
CA LYS A 332 7.22 -12.77 -4.45
C LYS A 332 7.58 -11.74 -3.39
N ILE A 333 8.17 -12.17 -2.28
CA ILE A 333 8.60 -11.27 -1.22
C ILE A 333 9.72 -10.35 -1.68
N ALA A 334 10.73 -10.87 -2.36
CA ALA A 334 11.83 -10.08 -2.89
C ALA A 334 11.33 -8.97 -3.82
N ALA A 335 10.39 -9.26 -4.71
CA ALA A 335 9.79 -8.29 -5.62
C ALA A 335 9.06 -7.13 -4.89
N LEU A 336 8.65 -7.30 -3.64
CA LEU A 336 7.95 -6.29 -2.85
C LEU A 336 8.91 -5.34 -2.12
N ILE A 337 10.17 -5.71 -1.95
CA ILE A 337 11.19 -4.85 -1.32
C ILE A 337 11.44 -3.64 -2.22
N PRO A 338 11.35 -2.40 -1.68
CA PRO A 338 11.50 -1.16 -2.46
C PRO A 338 12.93 -0.88 -2.88
#